data_8f39e7814956633a8cdd7587d3afbe2e
#
_entry.id   8f39e7814956633a8cdd7587d3afbe2e
#
_cell.length_a   1.000
_cell.length_b   1.000
_cell.length_c   1.000
_cell.angle_alpha   90.00
_cell.angle_beta   90.00
_cell.angle_gamma   90.00
#
_symmetry.space_group_name_H-M   'P 1'
#
loop_
_entity.id
_entity.type
_entity.pdbx_description
1 polymer ?
#
loop_
_entity_poly.entity_id
_entity_poly.type
_entity_poly.pdbx_seq_one_letter_code
_entity_poly.pdbx_strand_id
1 'polypeptide(L)'
;MIKTAIFISVFWLVNLCGVQSTTASVTKTKDLELAIGIIQRLGAKPIKDEDRKIQRVTINSVSGDSLKVNFLDKSQSIKPIETKKVILKVESAKLTKPKLQEKLILSDRSTFETAEDSANSWKKLGIEVEVAQPGRWQVWAKRDVYNTPLVRRWLLHSLEANGYKDPYLNTDVLYQEPDIVLEINGQEYNQDEVKITSDKNLLEVNTTNTPSAARIFGGSLELQPNSHGEFTLVNHVPLETYLRGVVPYEIGANAPAQAVAAQTIIARTYALRNLRRFETDDYQLCATVHCQVYKGLNDANSTSDRAIAQTAGLVLTYDNELIDALYSSTTGGITAGFEDTWNGVERPYLQPVIDAPKPFWNLTKYPLDNEKTFRHFISLNKGFNETGRRGVFRWHKTRSIKDLNKDLQKYLKKTRHPLANFETIKSMEVFRRSRSGRILTLAIETDLGKLQLHKNEIRSALEPPRSTFFYLQPMYNDSKQLNGYAFIGGGFGHGVGLSQYGSYNLAKLGWSAKQILAFYYPNTEIKPLDDTIVFWRDTLPESISSN
;
A
#
# COMPACT_ATOMS: atom_id res chain seq x y z
N MET A 1 -88.85 -3.40 40.77
CA MET A 1 -87.97 -2.67 39.85
C MET A 1 -86.55 -3.05 40.16
N ILE A 2 -85.99 -3.96 39.40
CA ILE A 2 -84.67 -4.59 39.61
C ILE A 2 -83.68 -3.85 38.76
N LYS A 3 -82.62 -3.27 39.29
CA LYS A 3 -81.48 -2.70 38.56
C LYS A 3 -80.34 -3.68 38.57
N THR A 4 -80.05 -4.22 37.43
CA THR A 4 -78.95 -5.12 37.12
C THR A 4 -77.66 -4.31 36.99
N ALA A 5 -76.64 -4.61 37.80
CA ALA A 5 -75.31 -4.03 37.64
C ALA A 5 -74.42 -4.98 36.80
N ILE A 6 -73.88 -4.45 35.70
CA ILE A 6 -72.94 -5.16 34.83
C ILE A 6 -71.51 -4.87 35.33
N PHE A 7 -70.76 -5.93 35.77
CA PHE A 7 -69.33 -5.84 36.04
C PHE A 7 -68.56 -6.03 34.73
N ILE A 8 -67.77 -5.06 34.34
CA ILE A 8 -66.79 -5.15 33.23
C ILE A 8 -65.45 -5.47 33.84
N SER A 9 -64.97 -6.70 33.63
CA SER A 9 -63.60 -7.10 33.98
C SER A 9 -62.65 -6.68 32.89
N VAL A 10 -61.75 -5.74 33.20
CA VAL A 10 -60.64 -5.33 32.32
C VAL A 10 -59.46 -6.28 32.56
N PHE A 11 -59.19 -7.14 31.60
CA PHE A 11 -57.99 -7.97 31.57
C PHE A 11 -56.81 -7.12 31.07
N TRP A 12 -55.83 -6.88 31.91
CA TRP A 12 -54.52 -6.31 31.53
C TRP A 12 -53.68 -7.44 30.95
N LEU A 13 -53.45 -7.40 29.63
CA LEU A 13 -52.43 -8.19 28.96
C LEU A 13 -51.06 -7.49 29.13
N VAL A 14 -50.25 -8.03 30.00
CA VAL A 14 -48.84 -7.67 30.13
C VAL A 14 -48.10 -8.32 28.96
N ASN A 15 -47.81 -7.54 27.91
CA ASN A 15 -46.88 -7.94 26.88
C ASN A 15 -45.45 -7.92 27.44
N LEU A 16 -44.93 -9.10 27.81
CA LEU A 16 -43.50 -9.31 28.00
C LEU A 16 -42.82 -9.23 26.63
N CYS A 17 -42.34 -8.04 26.24
CA CYS A 17 -41.32 -7.91 25.20
C CYS A 17 -40.06 -8.57 25.72
N GLY A 18 -39.84 -9.83 25.33
CA GLY A 18 -38.54 -10.49 25.46
C GLY A 18 -37.53 -9.70 24.65
N VAL A 19 -36.59 -9.05 25.32
CA VAL A 19 -35.38 -8.50 24.69
C VAL A 19 -34.59 -9.74 24.22
N GLN A 20 -34.78 -10.11 22.97
CA GLN A 20 -33.84 -10.99 22.30
C GLN A 20 -32.51 -10.24 22.16
N SER A 21 -31.56 -10.58 23.02
CA SER A 21 -30.17 -10.25 22.81
C SER A 21 -29.75 -10.89 21.50
N THR A 22 -29.77 -10.10 20.43
CA THR A 22 -29.09 -10.48 19.19
C THR A 22 -27.60 -10.51 19.49
N THR A 23 -27.10 -11.70 19.84
CA THR A 23 -25.67 -11.99 19.73
C THR A 23 -25.33 -11.87 18.26
N ALA A 24 -24.83 -10.69 17.86
CA ALA A 24 -24.25 -10.48 16.53
C ALA A 24 -23.20 -11.57 16.32
N SER A 25 -23.40 -12.38 15.31
CA SER A 25 -22.57 -13.54 15.01
C SER A 25 -21.16 -13.05 14.63
N VAL A 26 -20.23 -13.19 15.57
CA VAL A 26 -18.77 -12.99 15.39
C VAL A 26 -18.18 -14.04 14.41
N THR A 27 -19.01 -14.83 13.76
CA THR A 27 -18.63 -16.05 13.02
C THR A 27 -18.05 -15.82 11.63
N LYS A 28 -18.21 -14.65 11.00
CA LYS A 28 -17.78 -14.46 9.60
C LYS A 28 -16.33 -13.99 9.38
N THR A 29 -15.68 -13.41 10.37
CA THR A 29 -14.29 -12.92 10.20
C THR A 29 -13.23 -14.01 10.18
N LYS A 30 -13.53 -15.19 10.75
CA LYS A 30 -12.60 -16.34 10.75
C LYS A 30 -12.35 -16.93 9.36
N ASP A 31 -13.29 -16.73 8.43
CA ASP A 31 -13.28 -17.36 7.11
C ASP A 31 -12.89 -16.41 5.98
N LEU A 32 -12.59 -15.13 6.28
CA LEU A 32 -12.18 -14.18 5.26
C LEU A 32 -10.75 -14.47 4.78
N GLU A 33 -10.64 -14.95 3.55
CA GLU A 33 -9.38 -15.25 2.89
C GLU A 33 -8.90 -14.07 2.07
N LEU A 34 -7.60 -13.78 2.11
CA LEU A 34 -6.93 -12.75 1.32
C LEU A 34 -6.05 -13.39 0.25
N ALA A 35 -6.01 -12.76 -0.92
CA ALA A 35 -5.10 -13.11 -2.02
C ALA A 35 -3.91 -12.13 -2.04
N ILE A 36 -2.74 -12.61 -1.63
CA ILE A 36 -1.52 -11.80 -1.46
C ILE A 36 -0.47 -12.19 -2.49
N GLY A 37 -0.11 -11.27 -3.38
CA GLY A 37 1.00 -11.46 -4.32
C GLY A 37 2.35 -11.49 -3.60
N ILE A 38 2.82 -12.68 -3.19
CA ILE A 38 4.08 -12.84 -2.46
C ILE A 38 5.31 -12.76 -3.38
N ILE A 39 5.14 -13.09 -4.66
CA ILE A 39 6.08 -12.82 -5.73
C ILE A 39 5.26 -12.21 -6.87
N GLN A 40 5.35 -10.90 -7.02
CA GLN A 40 4.49 -10.17 -7.97
C GLN A 40 4.92 -10.36 -9.43
N ARG A 41 6.21 -10.65 -9.68
CA ARG A 41 6.79 -10.68 -11.01
C ARG A 41 7.83 -11.81 -11.12
N LEU A 42 7.35 -13.02 -11.36
CA LEU A 42 8.18 -14.18 -11.61
C LEU A 42 8.52 -14.21 -13.10
N GLY A 43 9.82 -14.22 -13.42
CA GLY A 43 10.30 -14.22 -14.80
C GLY A 43 10.58 -12.81 -15.39
N ALA A 44 10.34 -11.74 -14.64
CA ALA A 44 10.59 -10.38 -15.10
C ALA A 44 12.03 -10.16 -15.54
N LYS A 45 12.24 -9.37 -16.60
CA LYS A 45 13.55 -8.78 -16.89
C LYS A 45 13.90 -7.84 -15.72
N PRO A 46 15.14 -7.87 -15.16
CA PRO A 46 15.48 -7.02 -14.03
C PRO A 46 15.31 -5.54 -14.43
N ILE A 47 14.39 -4.85 -13.75
CA ILE A 47 14.41 -3.40 -13.70
C ILE A 47 15.61 -3.07 -12.82
N LYS A 48 16.61 -2.37 -13.36
CA LYS A 48 17.90 -2.10 -12.70
C LYS A 48 17.71 -1.79 -11.21
N ASP A 49 18.43 -2.54 -10.40
CA ASP A 49 18.83 -2.32 -9.00
C ASP A 49 17.96 -2.80 -7.84
N GLU A 50 16.71 -3.26 -7.97
CA GLU A 50 15.93 -3.66 -6.78
C GLU A 50 15.34 -5.08 -6.81
N ASP A 51 15.07 -5.66 -7.98
CA ASP A 51 14.52 -7.00 -8.06
C ASP A 51 15.54 -7.97 -8.68
N ARG A 52 16.10 -8.84 -7.83
CA ARG A 52 16.79 -10.03 -8.33
C ARG A 52 15.79 -10.80 -9.18
N LYS A 53 16.13 -11.05 -10.44
CA LYS A 53 15.35 -11.90 -11.34
C LYS A 53 15.09 -13.24 -10.65
N ILE A 54 13.89 -13.40 -10.09
CA ILE A 54 13.46 -14.68 -9.52
C ILE A 54 13.06 -15.55 -10.69
N GLN A 55 13.88 -16.55 -10.99
CA GLN A 55 13.63 -17.51 -12.07
C GLN A 55 13.31 -18.90 -11.55
N ARG A 56 13.50 -19.11 -10.24
CA ARG A 56 13.27 -20.40 -9.61
C ARG A 56 12.68 -20.18 -8.22
N VAL A 57 11.60 -20.88 -7.95
CA VAL A 57 10.98 -20.95 -6.64
C VAL A 57 10.88 -22.40 -6.23
N THR A 58 11.31 -22.73 -5.03
CA THR A 58 11.14 -24.05 -4.45
C THR A 58 10.05 -23.97 -3.38
N ILE A 59 9.06 -24.83 -3.47
CA ILE A 59 7.97 -24.95 -2.49
C ILE A 59 8.10 -26.34 -1.85
N ASN A 60 8.27 -26.39 -0.54
CA ASN A 60 8.38 -27.61 0.23
C ASN A 60 7.18 -27.76 1.18
N SER A 61 6.81 -29.00 1.48
CA SER A 61 5.94 -29.28 2.61
C SER A 61 6.69 -29.06 3.92
N VAL A 62 5.98 -28.62 4.97
CA VAL A 62 6.53 -28.61 6.33
C VAL A 62 6.68 -30.05 6.85
N SER A 63 7.49 -30.22 7.93
CA SER A 63 7.73 -31.56 8.51
C SER A 63 6.45 -32.34 8.81
N GLY A 64 6.39 -33.58 8.34
CA GLY A 64 5.26 -34.49 8.53
C GLY A 64 4.00 -34.11 7.75
N ASP A 65 4.16 -33.42 6.59
CA ASP A 65 3.08 -33.03 5.68
C ASP A 65 3.43 -33.39 4.24
N SER A 66 2.46 -33.27 3.33
CA SER A 66 2.64 -33.37 1.86
C SER A 66 1.95 -32.21 1.16
N LEU A 67 2.40 -31.92 -0.05
CA LEU A 67 1.78 -30.94 -0.95
C LEU A 67 0.82 -31.68 -1.89
N LYS A 68 -0.30 -31.02 -2.20
CA LYS A 68 -1.25 -31.44 -3.23
C LYS A 68 -1.24 -30.38 -4.33
N VAL A 69 -0.81 -30.78 -5.52
CA VAL A 69 -0.69 -29.90 -6.69
C VAL A 69 -1.88 -30.13 -7.61
N ASN A 70 -2.66 -29.09 -7.85
CA ASN A 70 -3.83 -29.10 -8.72
C ASN A 70 -3.57 -28.18 -9.90
N PHE A 71 -3.68 -28.69 -11.11
CA PHE A 71 -3.66 -27.90 -12.34
C PHE A 71 -5.05 -27.32 -12.59
N LEU A 72 -5.12 -26.01 -12.89
CA LEU A 72 -6.39 -25.29 -13.04
C LEU A 72 -6.89 -25.25 -14.50
N ASP A 73 -6.24 -25.97 -15.41
CA ASP A 73 -6.67 -26.06 -16.80
C ASP A 73 -8.08 -26.69 -16.90
N LYS A 74 -8.99 -25.95 -17.53
CA LYS A 74 -10.41 -26.30 -17.70
C LYS A 74 -10.64 -27.54 -18.59
N SER A 75 -9.63 -28.01 -19.31
CA SER A 75 -9.76 -29.08 -20.33
C SER A 75 -9.54 -30.48 -19.81
N GLN A 76 -8.88 -30.67 -18.65
CA GLN A 76 -8.59 -31.99 -18.10
C GLN A 76 -8.75 -32.03 -16.57
N SER A 77 -9.63 -32.88 -16.06
CA SER A 77 -9.71 -33.22 -14.63
C SER A 77 -8.52 -34.12 -14.25
N ILE A 78 -7.33 -33.50 -14.07
CA ILE A 78 -6.15 -34.24 -13.59
C ILE A 78 -6.31 -34.40 -12.06
N LYS A 79 -6.14 -35.64 -11.56
CA LYS A 79 -6.11 -35.88 -10.11
C LYS A 79 -4.93 -35.11 -9.49
N PRO A 80 -5.12 -34.56 -8.26
CA PRO A 80 -4.03 -33.89 -7.56
C PRO A 80 -2.78 -34.76 -7.47
N ILE A 81 -1.62 -34.14 -7.74
CA ILE A 81 -0.33 -34.83 -7.58
C ILE A 81 0.16 -34.60 -6.16
N GLU A 82 0.38 -35.68 -5.40
CA GLU A 82 0.99 -35.58 -4.09
C GLU A 82 2.53 -35.59 -4.19
N THR A 83 3.16 -34.68 -3.44
CA THR A 83 4.62 -34.55 -3.40
C THR A 83 5.07 -33.89 -2.10
N LYS A 84 6.36 -33.93 -1.82
CA LYS A 84 6.99 -33.15 -0.73
C LYS A 84 7.62 -31.83 -1.23
N LYS A 85 7.79 -31.71 -2.57
CA LYS A 85 8.52 -30.59 -3.16
C LYS A 85 8.02 -30.32 -4.56
N VAL A 86 7.83 -29.02 -4.83
CA VAL A 86 7.57 -28.47 -6.16
C VAL A 86 8.65 -27.44 -6.48
N ILE A 87 9.17 -27.47 -7.70
CA ILE A 87 10.09 -26.45 -8.20
C ILE A 87 9.42 -25.75 -9.37
N LEU A 88 9.22 -24.45 -9.24
CA LEU A 88 8.80 -23.57 -10.33
C LEU A 88 10.05 -23.01 -11.00
N LYS A 89 10.18 -23.20 -12.30
CA LYS A 89 11.26 -22.63 -13.14
C LYS A 89 10.62 -21.73 -14.18
N VAL A 90 11.18 -20.56 -14.40
CA VAL A 90 10.78 -19.70 -15.51
C VAL A 90 11.78 -19.87 -16.64
N GLU A 91 11.29 -20.31 -17.74
CA GLU A 91 12.01 -20.45 -19.00
C GLU A 91 11.58 -19.37 -19.99
N SER A 92 12.24 -19.29 -21.11
CA SER A 92 11.93 -18.35 -22.18
C SER A 92 11.51 -19.13 -23.42
N ALA A 93 10.22 -19.14 -23.71
CA ALA A 93 9.67 -19.77 -24.89
C ALA A 93 9.78 -18.84 -26.10
N LYS A 94 10.35 -19.34 -27.22
CA LYS A 94 10.38 -18.61 -28.48
C LYS A 94 9.00 -18.61 -29.13
N LEU A 95 8.53 -17.43 -29.51
CA LEU A 95 7.29 -17.29 -30.27
C LEU A 95 7.51 -17.67 -31.75
N THR A 96 6.56 -18.37 -32.33
CA THR A 96 6.56 -18.70 -33.78
C THR A 96 6.38 -17.47 -34.66
N LYS A 97 5.69 -16.45 -34.15
CA LYS A 97 5.54 -15.12 -34.75
C LYS A 97 5.68 -14.05 -33.66
N PRO A 98 6.29 -12.90 -34.00
CA PRO A 98 6.36 -11.78 -33.06
C PRO A 98 4.95 -11.38 -32.56
N LYS A 99 4.82 -11.14 -31.25
CA LYS A 99 3.58 -10.70 -30.60
C LYS A 99 3.67 -9.21 -30.26
N LEU A 100 2.73 -8.42 -30.77
CA LEU A 100 2.63 -7.02 -30.40
C LEU A 100 1.94 -6.91 -29.05
N GLN A 101 2.64 -6.37 -28.06
CA GLN A 101 2.09 -6.00 -26.77
C GLN A 101 2.00 -4.47 -26.70
N GLU A 102 0.78 -3.94 -26.67
CA GLU A 102 0.54 -2.50 -26.69
C GLU A 102 -0.47 -2.12 -25.63
N LYS A 103 -0.15 -1.08 -24.85
CA LYS A 103 -0.99 -0.51 -23.81
C LYS A 103 -1.08 0.99 -23.97
N LEU A 104 -2.28 1.58 -23.85
CA LEU A 104 -2.44 3.01 -23.77
C LEU A 104 -2.38 3.45 -22.30
N ILE A 105 -1.30 4.11 -21.95
CA ILE A 105 -1.06 4.65 -20.61
C ILE A 105 -1.67 6.05 -20.56
N LEU A 106 -2.62 6.26 -19.67
CA LEU A 106 -3.30 7.55 -19.48
C LEU A 106 -2.60 8.41 -18.45
N SER A 107 -1.99 7.78 -17.43
CA SER A 107 -1.25 8.47 -16.37
C SER A 107 -0.20 7.56 -15.74
N ASP A 108 0.91 8.15 -15.28
CA ASP A 108 1.96 7.50 -14.50
C ASP A 108 2.12 8.23 -13.16
N ARG A 109 1.97 7.51 -12.04
CA ARG A 109 1.93 8.08 -10.69
C ARG A 109 2.90 7.35 -9.75
N SER A 110 3.30 8.03 -8.68
CA SER A 110 4.25 7.48 -7.70
C SER A 110 3.60 6.57 -6.66
N THR A 111 2.29 6.69 -6.43
CA THR A 111 1.55 5.94 -5.41
C THR A 111 0.19 5.50 -5.94
N PHE A 112 -0.38 4.45 -5.31
CA PHE A 112 -1.69 3.93 -5.65
C PHE A 112 -2.79 4.98 -5.45
N GLU A 113 -2.79 5.69 -4.33
CA GLU A 113 -3.80 6.67 -3.97
C GLU A 113 -3.90 7.80 -5.04
N THR A 114 -2.73 8.26 -5.52
CA THR A 114 -2.69 9.26 -6.59
C THR A 114 -3.06 8.68 -7.97
N ALA A 115 -2.78 7.40 -8.21
CA ALA A 115 -3.20 6.72 -9.44
C ALA A 115 -4.71 6.47 -9.44
N GLU A 116 -5.28 6.08 -8.30
CA GLU A 116 -6.73 5.89 -8.12
C GLU A 116 -7.50 7.21 -8.33
N ASP A 117 -7.02 8.32 -7.75
CA ASP A 117 -7.60 9.65 -7.99
C ASP A 117 -7.54 10.04 -9.48
N SER A 118 -6.40 9.74 -10.13
CA SER A 118 -6.26 9.94 -11.58
C SER A 118 -7.20 9.03 -12.38
N ALA A 119 -7.37 7.76 -11.99
CA ALA A 119 -8.30 6.83 -12.62
C ALA A 119 -9.75 7.33 -12.52
N ASN A 120 -10.15 7.83 -11.34
CA ASN A 120 -11.47 8.43 -11.14
C ASN A 120 -11.69 9.68 -12.00
N SER A 121 -10.63 10.46 -12.24
CA SER A 121 -10.69 11.61 -13.14
C SER A 121 -10.93 11.19 -14.61
N TRP A 122 -10.30 10.11 -15.08
CA TRP A 122 -10.52 9.55 -16.41
C TRP A 122 -11.91 8.92 -16.56
N LYS A 123 -12.39 8.19 -15.53
CA LYS A 123 -13.77 7.66 -15.51
C LYS A 123 -14.83 8.74 -15.65
N LYS A 124 -14.64 9.91 -15.02
CA LYS A 124 -15.55 11.07 -15.17
C LYS A 124 -15.62 11.61 -16.60
N LEU A 125 -14.63 11.33 -17.42
CA LEU A 125 -14.63 11.65 -18.86
C LEU A 125 -15.23 10.53 -19.73
N GLY A 126 -15.80 9.49 -19.11
CA GLY A 126 -16.37 8.34 -19.80
C GLY A 126 -15.33 7.34 -20.33
N ILE A 127 -14.09 7.38 -19.83
CA ILE A 127 -13.03 6.46 -20.26
C ILE A 127 -12.94 5.30 -19.26
N GLU A 128 -13.15 4.08 -19.75
CA GLU A 128 -12.93 2.87 -18.96
C GLU A 128 -11.43 2.68 -18.68
N VAL A 129 -11.08 2.44 -17.43
CA VAL A 129 -9.67 2.37 -17.00
C VAL A 129 -9.42 1.21 -16.06
N GLU A 130 -8.15 0.79 -16.00
CA GLU A 130 -7.61 -0.14 -15.03
C GLU A 130 -6.32 0.44 -14.41
N VAL A 131 -6.05 0.09 -13.15
CA VAL A 131 -4.86 0.55 -12.43
C VAL A 131 -3.88 -0.61 -12.28
N ALA A 132 -2.64 -0.42 -12.71
CA ALA A 132 -1.60 -1.46 -12.68
C ALA A 132 -0.27 -0.91 -12.16
N GLN A 133 0.64 -1.80 -11.71
CA GLN A 133 1.95 -1.42 -11.17
C GLN A 133 3.10 -2.13 -11.90
N PRO A 134 3.43 -1.75 -13.15
CA PRO A 134 4.59 -2.34 -13.85
C PRO A 134 5.96 -1.91 -13.28
N GLY A 135 5.99 -1.04 -12.31
CA GLY A 135 7.18 -0.46 -11.66
C GLY A 135 6.88 0.89 -11.01
N ARG A 136 5.97 1.66 -11.59
CA ARG A 136 5.24 2.77 -11.00
C ARG A 136 3.75 2.46 -11.15
N TRP A 137 2.91 3.15 -10.42
CA TRP A 137 1.47 3.03 -10.59
C TRP A 137 1.06 3.72 -11.88
N GLN A 138 0.34 3.01 -12.73
CA GLN A 138 -0.15 3.51 -14.00
C GLN A 138 -1.66 3.35 -14.09
N VAL A 139 -2.30 4.29 -14.74
CA VAL A 139 -3.69 4.19 -15.18
C VAL A 139 -3.66 3.85 -16.66
N TRP A 140 -4.19 2.70 -17.02
CA TRP A 140 -4.30 2.24 -18.41
C TRP A 140 -5.71 2.43 -18.93
N ALA A 141 -5.87 2.71 -20.22
CA ALA A 141 -7.12 2.46 -20.90
C ALA A 141 -7.43 0.97 -20.82
N LYS A 142 -8.61 0.59 -20.35
CA LYS A 142 -8.97 -0.80 -20.00
C LYS A 142 -8.79 -1.74 -21.18
N ARG A 143 -7.96 -2.78 -21.01
CA ARG A 143 -7.44 -3.60 -22.11
C ARG A 143 -8.51 -4.41 -22.84
N ASP A 144 -9.56 -4.85 -22.17
CA ASP A 144 -10.69 -5.59 -22.75
C ASP A 144 -11.65 -4.69 -23.54
N VAL A 145 -11.74 -3.40 -23.17
CA VAL A 145 -12.55 -2.38 -23.87
C VAL A 145 -11.79 -1.81 -25.06
N TYR A 146 -10.55 -1.36 -24.84
CA TYR A 146 -9.69 -0.79 -25.89
C TYR A 146 -8.75 -1.87 -26.44
N ASN A 147 -9.31 -2.97 -26.95
CA ASN A 147 -8.61 -4.23 -27.19
C ASN A 147 -7.83 -4.28 -28.53
N THR A 148 -8.00 -3.31 -29.44
CA THR A 148 -7.27 -3.26 -30.70
C THR A 148 -6.31 -2.07 -30.80
N PRO A 149 -5.20 -2.19 -31.55
CA PRO A 149 -4.28 -1.08 -31.77
C PRO A 149 -4.97 0.15 -32.38
N LEU A 150 -5.96 -0.04 -33.27
CA LEU A 150 -6.67 1.06 -33.92
C LEU A 150 -7.48 1.87 -32.90
N VAL A 151 -8.25 1.21 -32.04
CA VAL A 151 -9.07 1.86 -31.01
C VAL A 151 -8.22 2.63 -30.02
N ARG A 152 -7.07 2.05 -29.58
CA ARG A 152 -6.14 2.76 -28.70
C ARG A 152 -5.55 4.02 -29.33
N ARG A 153 -5.20 3.98 -30.63
CA ARG A 153 -4.68 5.15 -31.35
C ARG A 153 -5.75 6.22 -31.53
N TRP A 154 -6.96 5.84 -31.83
CA TRP A 154 -8.08 6.79 -31.93
C TRP A 154 -8.34 7.49 -30.59
N LEU A 155 -8.36 6.74 -29.49
CA LEU A 155 -8.48 7.34 -28.17
C LEU A 155 -7.32 8.29 -27.88
N LEU A 156 -6.07 7.88 -28.12
CA LEU A 156 -4.90 8.74 -27.92
C LEU A 156 -5.03 10.04 -28.73
N HIS A 157 -5.31 9.98 -30.02
CA HIS A 157 -5.49 11.16 -30.86
C HIS A 157 -6.62 12.07 -30.39
N SER A 158 -7.74 11.48 -29.93
CA SER A 158 -8.84 12.25 -29.34
C SER A 158 -8.39 12.99 -28.08
N LEU A 159 -7.61 12.34 -27.21
CA LEU A 159 -7.07 12.96 -26.00
C LEU A 159 -6.08 14.08 -26.32
N GLU A 160 -5.17 13.86 -27.25
CA GLU A 160 -4.21 14.87 -27.72
C GLU A 160 -4.93 16.11 -28.32
N ALA A 161 -5.95 15.89 -29.13
CA ALA A 161 -6.76 16.95 -29.72
C ALA A 161 -7.51 17.78 -28.65
N ASN A 162 -7.85 17.16 -27.50
CA ASN A 162 -8.45 17.83 -26.35
C ASN A 162 -7.41 18.41 -25.37
N GLY A 163 -6.12 18.40 -25.72
CA GLY A 163 -5.06 19.05 -24.95
C GLY A 163 -4.42 18.21 -23.85
N TYR A 164 -4.76 16.92 -23.73
CA TYR A 164 -4.12 16.01 -22.77
C TYR A 164 -2.75 15.58 -23.31
N LYS A 165 -1.69 15.85 -22.55
CA LYS A 165 -0.29 15.61 -22.96
C LYS A 165 0.36 14.40 -22.26
N ASP A 166 -0.24 13.90 -21.18
CA ASP A 166 0.29 12.79 -20.39
C ASP A 166 0.09 11.41 -21.06
N PRO A 167 -1.03 11.15 -21.80
CA PRO A 167 -1.26 9.85 -22.42
C PRO A 167 -0.22 9.48 -23.47
N TYR A 168 0.15 8.18 -23.50
CA TYR A 168 1.06 7.64 -24.51
C TYR A 168 0.86 6.15 -24.72
N LEU A 169 1.26 5.65 -25.90
CA LEU A 169 1.32 4.23 -26.19
C LEU A 169 2.63 3.64 -25.68
N ASN A 170 2.53 2.57 -24.89
CA ASN A 170 3.65 1.69 -24.59
C ASN A 170 3.54 0.45 -25.48
N THR A 171 4.49 0.31 -26.40
CA THR A 171 4.47 -0.71 -27.44
C THR A 171 5.76 -1.53 -27.39
N ASP A 172 5.61 -2.83 -27.18
CA ASP A 172 6.71 -3.80 -27.20
C ASP A 172 6.41 -4.88 -28.25
N VAL A 173 7.45 -5.32 -28.97
CA VAL A 173 7.38 -6.47 -29.87
C VAL A 173 8.10 -7.62 -29.19
N LEU A 174 7.34 -8.64 -28.81
CA LEU A 174 7.87 -9.81 -28.13
C LEU A 174 8.22 -10.89 -29.14
N TYR A 175 9.44 -11.42 -29.07
CA TYR A 175 9.94 -12.58 -29.83
C TYR A 175 9.99 -13.83 -28.98
N GLN A 176 9.84 -13.66 -27.68
CA GLN A 176 9.78 -14.70 -26.67
C GLN A 176 8.93 -14.24 -25.51
N GLU A 177 8.30 -15.17 -24.83
CA GLU A 177 7.56 -14.91 -23.59
C GLU A 177 8.01 -15.86 -22.48
N PRO A 178 7.82 -15.48 -21.19
CA PRO A 178 8.09 -16.39 -20.09
C PRO A 178 7.15 -17.58 -20.16
N ASP A 179 7.67 -18.75 -19.83
CA ASP A 179 6.96 -20.02 -19.73
C ASP A 179 7.28 -20.65 -18.37
N ILE A 180 6.33 -21.36 -17.78
CA ILE A 180 6.52 -22.01 -16.49
C ILE A 180 6.68 -23.52 -16.66
N VAL A 181 7.79 -24.02 -16.13
CA VAL A 181 8.04 -25.44 -15.97
C VAL A 181 7.99 -25.81 -14.49
N LEU A 182 7.06 -26.68 -14.13
CA LEU A 182 6.98 -27.29 -12.81
C LEU A 182 7.71 -28.61 -12.78
N GLU A 183 8.64 -28.76 -11.86
CA GLU A 183 9.30 -30.05 -11.58
C GLU A 183 8.64 -30.67 -10.33
N ILE A 184 7.98 -31.82 -10.50
CA ILE A 184 7.26 -32.55 -9.45
C ILE A 184 7.65 -34.02 -9.50
N ASN A 185 8.20 -34.57 -8.44
CA ASN A 185 8.62 -35.98 -8.36
C ASN A 185 9.56 -36.41 -9.50
N GLY A 186 10.41 -35.47 -10.01
CA GLY A 186 11.34 -35.72 -11.11
C GLY A 186 10.73 -35.66 -12.52
N GLN A 187 9.45 -35.31 -12.62
CA GLN A 187 8.78 -35.07 -13.91
C GLN A 187 8.55 -33.57 -14.11
N GLU A 188 8.60 -33.12 -15.37
CA GLU A 188 8.34 -31.72 -15.74
C GLU A 188 6.93 -31.57 -16.35
N TYR A 189 6.26 -30.50 -15.99
CA TYR A 189 4.92 -30.13 -16.44
C TYR A 189 4.94 -28.66 -16.87
N ASN A 190 4.40 -28.36 -18.04
CA ASN A 190 4.23 -27.01 -18.54
C ASN A 190 2.79 -26.57 -18.24
N GLN A 191 2.60 -25.74 -17.22
CA GLN A 191 1.30 -25.29 -16.77
C GLN A 191 1.40 -23.88 -16.17
N ASP A 192 0.54 -22.99 -16.63
CA ASP A 192 0.54 -21.58 -16.27
C ASP A 192 -0.29 -21.25 -15.03
N GLU A 193 -1.24 -22.13 -14.70
CA GLU A 193 -2.16 -21.94 -13.56
C GLU A 193 -2.16 -23.18 -12.68
N VAL A 194 -1.68 -23.03 -11.45
CA VAL A 194 -1.48 -24.15 -10.53
C VAL A 194 -1.82 -23.74 -9.12
N LYS A 195 -2.65 -24.54 -8.44
CA LYS A 195 -2.94 -24.39 -7.00
C LYS A 195 -2.20 -25.46 -6.19
N ILE A 196 -1.47 -25.02 -5.17
CA ILE A 196 -0.69 -25.87 -4.26
C ILE A 196 -1.25 -25.72 -2.85
N THR A 197 -1.66 -26.83 -2.25
CA THR A 197 -2.21 -26.91 -0.90
C THR A 197 -1.42 -27.91 -0.06
N SER A 198 -1.62 -27.88 1.26
CA SER A 198 -1.14 -28.93 2.18
C SER A 198 -2.17 -29.21 3.27
N ASP A 199 -2.11 -30.38 3.88
CA ASP A 199 -3.10 -30.77 4.91
C ASP A 199 -2.98 -29.93 6.19
N LYS A 200 -1.77 -29.42 6.48
CA LYS A 200 -1.53 -28.52 7.62
C LYS A 200 -1.77 -27.04 7.27
N ASN A 201 -2.13 -26.72 6.03
CA ASN A 201 -2.23 -25.35 5.53
C ASN A 201 -0.97 -24.52 5.78
N LEU A 202 0.22 -25.14 5.65
CA LEU A 202 1.52 -24.51 5.79
C LEU A 202 2.44 -24.93 4.65
N LEU A 203 3.01 -23.95 3.95
CA LEU A 203 3.89 -24.17 2.82
C LEU A 203 5.20 -23.39 3.02
N GLU A 204 6.33 -24.03 2.79
CA GLU A 204 7.64 -23.39 2.82
C GLU A 204 8.03 -22.95 1.41
N VAL A 205 8.27 -21.65 1.23
CA VAL A 205 8.67 -21.04 -0.06
C VAL A 205 10.11 -20.54 0.03
N ASN A 206 10.94 -20.93 -0.93
CA ASN A 206 12.32 -20.48 -1.05
C ASN A 206 12.60 -19.97 -2.47
N THR A 207 12.99 -18.70 -2.57
CA THR A 207 13.36 -18.03 -3.83
C THR A 207 14.86 -18.00 -4.08
N THR A 208 15.63 -18.54 -3.15
CA THR A 208 17.10 -18.66 -3.22
C THR A 208 17.49 -20.10 -2.94
N ASN A 209 18.75 -20.45 -3.22
CA ASN A 209 19.27 -21.77 -2.83
C ASN A 209 19.76 -21.83 -1.38
N THR A 210 19.52 -20.76 -0.60
CA THR A 210 19.95 -20.66 0.80
C THR A 210 18.83 -21.07 1.73
N PRO A 211 18.95 -22.14 2.55
CA PRO A 211 17.89 -22.61 3.43
C PRO A 211 17.36 -21.55 4.41
N SER A 212 18.24 -20.68 4.92
CA SER A 212 17.87 -19.59 5.85
C SER A 212 16.97 -18.51 5.22
N ALA A 213 16.80 -18.52 3.90
CA ALA A 213 15.91 -17.60 3.20
C ALA A 213 14.49 -18.17 3.00
N ALA A 214 14.25 -19.42 3.40
CA ALA A 214 12.93 -20.05 3.30
C ALA A 214 11.91 -19.35 4.22
N ARG A 215 10.70 -19.18 3.70
CA ARG A 215 9.58 -18.53 4.39
C ARG A 215 8.40 -19.49 4.47
N ILE A 216 7.78 -19.58 5.64
CA ILE A 216 6.58 -20.39 5.86
C ILE A 216 5.35 -19.49 5.66
N PHE A 217 4.46 -19.88 4.77
CA PHE A 217 3.20 -19.22 4.49
C PHE A 217 2.03 -20.12 4.95
N GLY A 218 1.01 -19.48 5.52
CA GLY A 218 -0.26 -20.17 5.85
C GLY A 218 -1.20 -20.19 4.66
N GLY A 219 -2.14 -21.14 4.63
CA GLY A 219 -3.16 -21.25 3.59
C GLY A 219 -2.68 -22.02 2.36
N SER A 220 -2.95 -21.51 1.16
CA SER A 220 -2.55 -22.13 -0.12
C SER A 220 -1.75 -21.17 -1.00
N LEU A 221 -1.11 -21.72 -2.05
CA LEU A 221 -0.41 -20.94 -3.06
C LEU A 221 -1.05 -21.17 -4.43
N GLU A 222 -1.12 -20.11 -5.22
CA GLU A 222 -1.59 -20.15 -6.59
C GLU A 222 -0.59 -19.43 -7.50
N LEU A 223 -0.16 -20.12 -8.55
CA LEU A 223 0.60 -19.54 -9.63
C LEU A 223 -0.37 -19.14 -10.73
N GLN A 224 -0.28 -17.91 -11.21
CA GLN A 224 -1.14 -17.37 -12.25
C GLN A 224 -0.40 -16.39 -13.16
N PRO A 225 -0.79 -16.23 -14.45
CA PRO A 225 -0.29 -15.17 -15.31
C PRO A 225 -0.77 -13.80 -14.81
N ASN A 226 -0.03 -12.74 -15.15
CA ASN A 226 -0.36 -11.38 -14.78
C ASN A 226 -0.54 -10.45 -15.99
N SER A 227 -0.98 -9.22 -15.75
CA SER A 227 -1.23 -8.18 -16.76
C SER A 227 0.02 -7.72 -17.52
N HIS A 228 1.19 -8.13 -17.06
CA HIS A 228 2.48 -7.74 -17.62
C HIS A 228 3.06 -8.79 -18.60
N GLY A 229 2.40 -9.95 -18.73
CA GLY A 229 2.88 -11.09 -19.49
C GLY A 229 3.97 -11.88 -18.76
N GLU A 230 3.92 -11.90 -17.45
CA GLU A 230 4.74 -12.63 -16.51
C GLU A 230 3.84 -13.43 -15.56
N PHE A 231 4.39 -13.99 -14.49
CA PHE A 231 3.62 -14.76 -13.52
C PHE A 231 3.67 -14.13 -12.13
N THR A 232 2.60 -14.35 -11.37
CA THR A 232 2.50 -13.99 -9.96
C THR A 232 2.30 -15.24 -9.13
N LEU A 233 3.04 -15.37 -8.02
CA LEU A 233 2.75 -16.36 -6.99
C LEU A 233 1.91 -15.70 -5.90
N VAL A 234 0.67 -16.12 -5.81
CA VAL A 234 -0.33 -15.61 -4.87
C VAL A 234 -0.46 -16.54 -3.68
N ASN A 235 -0.48 -16.00 -2.47
CA ASN A 235 -0.80 -16.73 -1.26
C ASN A 235 -2.25 -16.42 -0.85
N HIS A 236 -3.10 -17.44 -0.88
CA HIS A 236 -4.45 -17.39 -0.34
C HIS A 236 -4.39 -17.74 1.15
N VAL A 237 -4.67 -16.76 2.01
CA VAL A 237 -4.43 -16.87 3.44
C VAL A 237 -5.58 -16.28 4.26
N PRO A 238 -6.06 -16.96 5.33
CA PRO A 238 -7.03 -16.36 6.25
C PRO A 238 -6.50 -15.06 6.85
N LEU A 239 -7.35 -14.03 6.96
CA LEU A 239 -7.01 -12.68 7.41
C LEU A 239 -6.20 -12.66 8.72
N GLU A 240 -6.64 -13.40 9.73
CA GLU A 240 -5.93 -13.41 11.02
C GLU A 240 -4.57 -14.12 10.94
N THR A 241 -4.42 -15.10 10.04
CA THR A 241 -3.13 -15.75 9.75
C THR A 241 -2.20 -14.79 8.99
N TYR A 242 -2.73 -14.00 8.03
CA TYR A 242 -1.99 -12.94 7.35
C TYR A 242 -1.41 -11.93 8.34
N LEU A 243 -2.21 -11.49 9.32
CA LEU A 243 -1.75 -10.54 10.35
C LEU A 243 -0.58 -11.07 11.19
N ARG A 244 -0.48 -12.39 11.42
CA ARG A 244 0.68 -13.00 12.08
C ARG A 244 1.98 -12.81 11.30
N GLY A 245 1.88 -12.71 9.98
CA GLY A 245 3.01 -12.44 9.09
C GLY A 245 3.25 -10.96 8.79
N VAL A 246 2.38 -10.05 9.25
CA VAL A 246 2.47 -8.60 9.05
C VAL A 246 2.87 -7.86 10.32
N VAL A 247 2.11 -8.05 11.41
CA VAL A 247 2.25 -7.25 12.63
C VAL A 247 3.67 -7.25 13.21
N PRO A 248 4.39 -8.38 13.32
CA PRO A 248 5.76 -8.38 13.84
C PRO A 248 6.74 -7.55 12.99
N TYR A 249 6.54 -7.53 11.67
CA TYR A 249 7.42 -6.80 10.75
C TYR A 249 7.12 -5.30 10.71
N GLU A 250 5.85 -4.94 10.86
CA GLU A 250 5.44 -3.53 10.82
C GLU A 250 5.78 -2.79 12.10
N ILE A 251 5.42 -3.33 13.26
CA ILE A 251 5.63 -2.61 14.52
C ILE A 251 6.85 -3.08 15.33
N GLY A 252 7.44 -4.23 14.97
CA GLY A 252 8.61 -4.79 15.63
C GLY A 252 8.29 -5.58 16.91
N ALA A 253 9.09 -6.63 17.15
CA ALA A 253 8.88 -7.62 18.21
C ALA A 253 8.91 -7.05 19.64
N ASN A 254 9.60 -5.91 19.86
CA ASN A 254 9.78 -5.29 21.18
C ASN A 254 8.79 -4.14 21.45
N ALA A 255 7.74 -4.00 20.64
CA ALA A 255 6.74 -2.96 20.83
C ALA A 255 5.89 -3.21 22.07
N PRO A 256 5.48 -2.16 22.81
CA PRO A 256 4.55 -2.29 23.93
C PRO A 256 3.21 -2.90 23.50
N ALA A 257 2.61 -3.76 24.32
CA ALA A 257 1.41 -4.54 23.98
C ALA A 257 0.24 -3.69 23.44
N GLN A 258 -0.01 -2.52 24.02
CA GLN A 258 -1.08 -1.62 23.56
C GLN A 258 -0.79 -0.99 22.18
N ALA A 259 0.49 -0.75 21.86
CA ALA A 259 0.89 -0.29 20.54
C ALA A 259 0.75 -1.43 19.50
N VAL A 260 1.10 -2.68 19.89
CA VAL A 260 0.88 -3.86 19.02
C VAL A 260 -0.61 -4.08 18.76
N ALA A 261 -1.47 -3.94 19.78
CA ALA A 261 -2.92 -4.06 19.63
C ALA A 261 -3.48 -2.96 18.69
N ALA A 262 -3.02 -1.71 18.84
CA ALA A 262 -3.40 -0.62 17.94
C ALA A 262 -2.95 -0.90 16.48
N GLN A 263 -1.68 -1.33 16.29
CA GLN A 263 -1.16 -1.70 14.96
C GLN A 263 -1.95 -2.87 14.35
N THR A 264 -2.38 -3.84 15.15
CA THR A 264 -3.16 -4.99 14.67
C THR A 264 -4.52 -4.54 14.12
N ILE A 265 -5.23 -3.67 14.83
CA ILE A 265 -6.52 -3.14 14.37
C ILE A 265 -6.35 -2.36 13.06
N ILE A 266 -5.35 -1.47 12.96
CA ILE A 266 -5.13 -0.70 11.73
C ILE A 266 -4.58 -1.55 10.59
N ALA A 267 -3.78 -2.58 10.87
CA ALA A 267 -3.30 -3.49 9.83
C ALA A 267 -4.46 -4.30 9.22
N ARG A 268 -5.40 -4.76 10.05
CA ARG A 268 -6.62 -5.42 9.59
C ARG A 268 -7.50 -4.48 8.78
N THR A 269 -7.72 -3.26 9.27
CA THR A 269 -8.51 -2.23 8.57
C THR A 269 -7.89 -1.87 7.23
N TYR A 270 -6.56 -1.67 7.19
CA TYR A 270 -5.83 -1.38 5.97
C TYR A 270 -5.96 -2.50 4.94
N ALA A 271 -5.79 -3.76 5.36
CA ALA A 271 -5.90 -4.90 4.45
C ALA A 271 -7.28 -4.94 3.78
N LEU A 272 -8.35 -4.86 4.56
CA LEU A 272 -9.72 -4.91 4.07
C LEU A 272 -10.10 -3.69 3.21
N ARG A 273 -9.60 -2.51 3.56
CA ARG A 273 -9.81 -1.28 2.79
C ARG A 273 -9.17 -1.31 1.41
N ASN A 274 -8.11 -2.06 1.23
CA ASN A 274 -7.24 -2.00 0.06
C ASN A 274 -7.30 -3.23 -0.86
N LEU A 275 -8.34 -4.07 -0.77
CA LEU A 275 -8.47 -5.31 -1.53
C LEU A 275 -8.47 -5.13 -3.06
N ARG A 276 -8.74 -3.92 -3.56
CA ARG A 276 -8.82 -3.59 -5.00
C ARG A 276 -7.48 -3.20 -5.64
N ARG A 277 -6.38 -3.09 -4.85
CA ARG A 277 -5.11 -2.50 -5.34
C ARG A 277 -4.52 -3.20 -6.56
N PHE A 278 -4.64 -4.51 -6.63
CA PHE A 278 -4.07 -5.33 -7.69
C PHE A 278 -5.13 -6.15 -8.45
N GLU A 279 -6.35 -5.62 -8.53
CA GLU A 279 -7.46 -6.23 -9.26
C GLU A 279 -7.09 -6.53 -10.73
N THR A 280 -6.28 -5.68 -11.36
CA THR A 280 -5.77 -5.86 -12.72
C THR A 280 -4.89 -7.10 -12.90
N ASP A 281 -4.33 -7.63 -11.82
CA ASP A 281 -3.46 -8.81 -11.77
C ASP A 281 -4.08 -9.99 -10.99
N ASP A 282 -5.41 -9.95 -10.75
CA ASP A 282 -6.20 -10.99 -10.10
C ASP A 282 -5.74 -11.40 -8.69
N TYR A 283 -5.17 -10.43 -7.94
CA TYR A 283 -4.92 -10.56 -6.51
C TYR A 283 -5.19 -9.23 -5.78
N GLN A 284 -5.13 -9.21 -4.45
CA GLN A 284 -5.63 -8.07 -3.67
C GLN A 284 -4.52 -7.16 -3.17
N LEU A 285 -3.51 -7.70 -2.52
CA LEU A 285 -2.44 -6.95 -1.87
C LEU A 285 -1.06 -7.51 -2.23
N CYS A 286 -0.05 -6.65 -2.21
CA CYS A 286 1.33 -7.07 -2.32
C CYS A 286 1.96 -7.35 -0.95
N ALA A 287 3.07 -8.09 -0.92
CA ALA A 287 3.80 -8.44 0.29
C ALA A 287 4.91 -7.43 0.66
N THR A 288 4.93 -6.25 0.02
CA THR A 288 6.00 -5.24 0.13
C THR A 288 5.53 -3.98 0.85
N VAL A 289 6.45 -3.02 1.05
CA VAL A 289 6.18 -1.71 1.66
C VAL A 289 5.16 -0.84 0.89
N HIS A 290 4.79 -1.23 -0.32
CA HIS A 290 3.71 -0.57 -1.07
C HIS A 290 2.31 -0.91 -0.56
N CYS A 291 2.18 -2.03 0.18
CA CYS A 291 0.97 -2.44 0.90
C CYS A 291 1.30 -2.57 2.38
N GLN A 292 1.62 -3.77 2.82
CA GLN A 292 2.12 -4.10 4.16
C GLN A 292 3.23 -5.15 4.02
N VAL A 293 4.28 -5.04 4.82
CA VAL A 293 5.38 -6.00 4.77
C VAL A 293 4.89 -7.35 5.28
N TYR A 294 4.68 -8.29 4.36
CA TYR A 294 4.26 -9.66 4.65
C TYR A 294 5.36 -10.64 4.27
N LYS A 295 5.99 -11.27 5.26
CA LYS A 295 7.13 -12.18 5.05
C LYS A 295 6.85 -13.61 5.51
N GLY A 296 5.57 -14.01 5.60
CA GLY A 296 5.18 -15.30 6.14
C GLY A 296 5.30 -15.35 7.67
N LEU A 297 5.25 -16.56 8.22
CA LEU A 297 5.03 -16.81 9.65
C LEU A 297 6.31 -17.00 10.48
N ASN A 298 7.50 -16.88 9.85
CA ASN A 298 8.77 -17.18 10.53
C ASN A 298 9.03 -16.34 11.80
N ASP A 299 8.58 -15.06 11.81
CA ASP A 299 8.76 -14.14 12.93
C ASP A 299 7.47 -13.93 13.76
N ALA A 300 6.45 -14.79 13.54
CA ALA A 300 5.26 -14.81 14.39
C ALA A 300 5.67 -15.07 15.85
N ASN A 301 5.10 -14.31 16.78
CA ASN A 301 5.48 -14.38 18.19
C ASN A 301 4.28 -14.21 19.12
N SER A 302 4.44 -14.64 20.37
CA SER A 302 3.36 -14.64 21.35
C SER A 302 2.76 -13.26 21.66
N THR A 303 3.51 -12.17 21.49
CA THR A 303 3.00 -10.82 21.72
C THR A 303 2.04 -10.39 20.60
N SER A 304 2.43 -10.60 19.34
CA SER A 304 1.57 -10.33 18.19
C SER A 304 0.38 -11.29 18.15
N ASP A 305 0.57 -12.59 18.40
CA ASP A 305 -0.50 -13.59 18.43
C ASP A 305 -1.57 -13.26 19.49
N ARG A 306 -1.15 -12.81 20.68
CA ARG A 306 -2.05 -12.34 21.72
C ARG A 306 -2.81 -11.09 21.32
N ALA A 307 -2.14 -10.11 20.71
CA ALA A 307 -2.79 -8.88 20.24
C ALA A 307 -3.83 -9.19 19.14
N ILE A 308 -3.49 -10.07 18.19
CA ILE A 308 -4.41 -10.54 17.13
C ILE A 308 -5.65 -11.20 17.76
N ALA A 309 -5.46 -12.14 18.71
CA ALA A 309 -6.56 -12.81 19.37
C ALA A 309 -7.45 -11.85 20.19
N GLN A 310 -6.85 -10.89 20.91
CA GLN A 310 -7.59 -9.92 21.73
C GLN A 310 -8.34 -8.87 20.89
N THR A 311 -7.92 -8.63 19.67
CA THR A 311 -8.53 -7.66 18.76
C THR A 311 -9.19 -8.33 17.56
N ALA A 312 -9.49 -9.63 17.65
CA ALA A 312 -10.04 -10.41 16.53
C ALA A 312 -11.31 -9.73 15.97
N GLY A 313 -11.34 -9.54 14.66
CA GLY A 313 -12.44 -8.91 13.95
C GLY A 313 -12.64 -7.42 14.21
N LEU A 314 -11.83 -6.75 15.06
CA LEU A 314 -11.97 -5.31 15.28
C LEU A 314 -11.34 -4.52 14.14
N VAL A 315 -12.08 -3.56 13.61
CA VAL A 315 -11.67 -2.62 12.55
C VAL A 315 -11.94 -1.18 12.96
N LEU A 316 -11.33 -0.24 12.26
CA LEU A 316 -11.51 1.18 12.48
C LEU A 316 -12.37 1.78 11.35
N THR A 317 -13.45 2.47 11.73
CA THR A 317 -14.45 3.01 10.78
C THR A 317 -14.69 4.51 10.99
N TYR A 318 -15.11 5.18 9.94
CA TYR A 318 -15.67 6.51 9.92
C TYR A 318 -16.94 6.48 9.06
N ASP A 319 -18.08 6.94 9.58
CA ASP A 319 -19.40 6.86 8.93
C ASP A 319 -19.74 5.45 8.40
N ASN A 320 -19.44 4.45 9.22
CA ASN A 320 -19.63 3.03 8.92
C ASN A 320 -18.86 2.49 7.70
N GLU A 321 -17.84 3.22 7.26
CA GLU A 321 -16.89 2.80 6.22
C GLU A 321 -15.51 2.57 6.83
N LEU A 322 -14.77 1.57 6.34
CA LEU A 322 -13.38 1.36 6.75
C LEU A 322 -12.54 2.58 6.41
N ILE A 323 -11.72 3.04 7.35
CA ILE A 323 -10.83 4.17 7.12
C ILE A 323 -9.60 3.80 6.29
N ASP A 324 -8.96 4.79 5.68
CA ASP A 324 -7.57 4.68 5.19
C ASP A 324 -6.64 4.65 6.41
N ALA A 325 -6.42 3.44 6.96
CA ALA A 325 -5.68 3.20 8.19
C ALA A 325 -4.16 3.30 7.97
N LEU A 326 -3.70 4.47 7.56
CA LEU A 326 -2.32 4.77 7.16
C LEU A 326 -1.42 4.94 8.39
N TYR A 327 -0.18 4.48 8.32
CA TYR A 327 0.80 4.59 9.39
C TYR A 327 2.22 4.74 8.85
N SER A 328 3.11 5.29 9.64
CA SER A 328 4.52 5.43 9.29
C SER A 328 5.42 5.25 10.51
N SER A 329 6.71 5.05 10.29
CA SER A 329 7.69 4.86 11.36
C SER A 329 7.66 6.04 12.35
N THR A 330 7.78 7.28 11.85
CA THR A 330 7.69 8.52 12.63
C THR A 330 7.10 9.65 11.80
N THR A 331 6.40 10.57 12.46
CA THR A 331 5.79 11.75 11.85
C THR A 331 6.70 12.97 11.82
N GLY A 332 7.76 12.96 12.65
CA GLY A 332 8.59 14.14 12.90
C GLY A 332 7.97 15.11 13.91
N GLY A 333 7.05 14.63 14.76
CA GLY A 333 6.42 15.39 15.83
C GLY A 333 5.07 16.02 15.46
N ILE A 334 4.61 15.81 14.24
CA ILE A 334 3.27 16.20 13.76
C ILE A 334 2.82 15.28 12.63
N THR A 335 1.59 14.80 12.67
CA THR A 335 1.01 14.04 11.56
C THR A 335 0.73 14.94 10.36
N ALA A 336 0.66 14.36 9.18
CA ALA A 336 0.26 15.04 7.96
C ALA A 336 -1.23 14.78 7.66
N GLY A 337 -1.89 15.69 6.98
CA GLY A 337 -3.15 15.42 6.31
C GLY A 337 -2.96 14.46 5.11
N PHE A 338 -4.02 13.80 4.68
CA PHE A 338 -3.96 12.93 3.49
C PHE A 338 -3.51 13.72 2.26
N GLU A 339 -4.09 14.89 2.05
CA GLU A 339 -3.83 15.80 0.94
C GLU A 339 -2.41 16.41 0.94
N ASP A 340 -1.70 16.35 2.06
CA ASP A 340 -0.29 16.77 2.13
C ASP A 340 0.66 15.80 1.41
N THR A 341 0.21 14.57 1.20
CA THR A 341 1.05 13.48 0.66
C THR A 341 0.54 12.96 -0.67
N TRP A 342 -0.77 12.81 -0.82
CA TRP A 342 -1.42 12.25 -2.01
C TRP A 342 -2.42 13.24 -2.62
N ASN A 343 -2.86 12.94 -3.83
CA ASN A 343 -4.04 13.57 -4.40
C ASN A 343 -5.26 12.73 -4.02
N GLY A 344 -6.44 13.33 -4.07
CA GLY A 344 -7.71 12.71 -3.73
C GLY A 344 -8.51 13.52 -2.74
N VAL A 345 -9.68 13.01 -2.38
CA VAL A 345 -10.60 13.65 -1.43
C VAL A 345 -10.00 13.69 -0.03
N GLU A 346 -10.22 14.78 0.69
CA GLU A 346 -9.83 14.93 2.09
C GLU A 346 -10.42 13.82 2.98
N ARG A 347 -9.65 13.40 3.97
CA ARG A 347 -10.05 12.39 4.97
C ARG A 347 -10.22 13.08 6.32
N PRO A 348 -11.47 13.30 6.82
CA PRO A 348 -11.71 14.05 8.07
C PRO A 348 -10.99 13.47 9.29
N TYR A 349 -10.69 12.19 9.27
CA TYR A 349 -9.98 11.47 10.34
C TYR A 349 -8.44 11.44 10.16
N LEU A 350 -7.88 12.01 9.08
CA LEU A 350 -6.44 12.13 8.84
C LEU A 350 -5.99 13.59 8.92
N GLN A 351 -6.25 14.22 10.05
CA GLN A 351 -5.88 15.60 10.31
C GLN A 351 -4.50 15.74 10.95
N PRO A 352 -3.81 16.88 10.76
CA PRO A 352 -2.56 17.16 11.46
C PRO A 352 -2.76 17.22 12.98
N VAL A 353 -2.07 16.33 13.69
CA VAL A 353 -2.04 16.26 15.15
C VAL A 353 -0.61 16.41 15.63
N ILE A 354 -0.37 17.30 16.64
CA ILE A 354 0.95 17.38 17.29
C ILE A 354 1.22 16.07 18.02
N ASP A 355 2.23 15.34 17.60
CA ASP A 355 2.57 14.03 18.15
C ASP A 355 3.32 14.14 19.48
N ALA A 356 2.56 14.52 20.49
CA ALA A 356 3.04 14.78 21.85
C ALA A 356 2.01 14.32 22.88
N PRO A 357 2.43 13.83 24.07
CA PRO A 357 1.52 13.38 25.11
C PRO A 357 0.74 14.52 25.76
N LYS A 358 1.26 15.74 25.66
CA LYS A 358 0.60 16.99 26.09
C LYS A 358 0.76 18.05 25.01
N PRO A 359 -0.31 18.76 24.63
CA PRO A 359 -0.23 19.84 23.64
C PRO A 359 0.71 20.95 24.13
N PHE A 360 1.73 21.32 23.34
CA PHE A 360 2.64 22.43 23.63
C PHE A 360 2.86 23.35 22.44
N TRP A 361 2.33 22.98 21.28
CA TRP A 361 2.38 23.77 20.05
C TRP A 361 0.98 24.04 19.53
N ASN A 362 0.68 25.30 19.27
CA ASN A 362 -0.60 25.70 18.69
C ASN A 362 -0.45 25.91 17.17
N LEU A 363 -0.92 24.95 16.38
CA LEU A 363 -0.80 24.96 14.93
C LEU A 363 -1.67 26.05 14.27
N THR A 364 -2.75 26.49 14.92
CA THR A 364 -3.59 27.59 14.43
C THR A 364 -2.85 28.92 14.54
N LYS A 365 -2.14 29.13 15.65
CA LYS A 365 -1.39 30.36 15.90
C LYS A 365 -0.02 30.36 15.20
N TYR A 366 0.61 29.20 15.11
CA TYR A 366 1.95 29.01 14.54
C TYR A 366 1.91 27.87 13.51
N PRO A 367 1.28 28.10 12.32
CA PRO A 367 1.26 27.11 11.26
C PRO A 367 2.68 26.88 10.72
N LEU A 368 2.93 25.67 10.19
CA LEU A 368 4.26 25.28 9.73
C LEU A 368 4.47 25.50 8.21
N ASP A 369 3.59 26.24 7.55
CA ASP A 369 3.72 26.66 6.16
C ASP A 369 4.74 27.80 5.97
N ASN A 370 5.05 28.52 7.05
CA ASN A 370 6.10 29.55 7.07
C ASN A 370 7.45 28.92 7.42
N GLU A 371 8.46 29.22 6.61
CA GLU A 371 9.83 28.63 6.75
C GLU A 371 10.47 28.97 8.12
N LYS A 372 10.29 30.16 8.67
CA LYS A 372 10.83 30.55 9.98
C LYS A 372 10.21 29.72 11.10
N THR A 373 8.89 29.60 11.09
CA THR A 373 8.14 28.80 12.06
C THR A 373 8.49 27.32 11.93
N PHE A 374 8.61 26.83 10.68
CA PHE A 374 9.01 25.46 10.40
C PHE A 374 10.41 25.14 10.94
N ARG A 375 11.42 25.99 10.68
CA ARG A 375 12.79 25.81 11.20
C ARG A 375 12.82 25.82 12.73
N HIS A 376 12.03 26.68 13.37
CA HIS A 376 11.89 26.67 14.81
C HIS A 376 11.28 25.35 15.30
N PHE A 377 10.21 24.84 14.68
CA PHE A 377 9.61 23.54 15.04
C PHE A 377 10.62 22.39 14.89
N ILE A 378 11.38 22.35 13.79
CA ILE A 378 12.39 21.32 13.55
C ILE A 378 13.53 21.37 14.60
N SER A 379 13.86 22.54 15.13
CA SER A 379 14.88 22.68 16.18
C SER A 379 14.45 22.10 17.54
N LEU A 380 13.15 21.89 17.76
CA LEU A 380 12.64 21.30 19.00
C LEU A 380 12.90 19.79 19.05
N ASN A 381 13.57 19.36 20.12
CA ASN A 381 14.01 17.97 20.28
C ASN A 381 13.38 17.25 21.49
N LYS A 382 12.50 17.92 22.25
CA LYS A 382 11.88 17.41 23.47
C LYS A 382 10.36 17.64 23.43
N GLY A 383 9.63 16.88 24.25
CA GLY A 383 8.18 17.02 24.41
C GLY A 383 7.35 16.17 23.44
N PHE A 384 7.92 15.61 22.39
CA PHE A 384 7.23 14.76 21.42
C PHE A 384 7.25 13.28 21.83
N ASN A 385 6.28 12.51 21.37
CA ASN A 385 6.23 11.07 21.56
C ASN A 385 7.41 10.34 20.93
N GLU A 386 7.98 10.86 19.87
CA GLU A 386 9.10 10.30 19.11
C GLU A 386 10.48 10.74 19.63
N THR A 387 10.53 11.53 20.70
CA THR A 387 11.79 12.04 21.30
C THR A 387 12.79 10.91 21.57
N GLY A 388 14.05 11.13 21.21
CA GLY A 388 15.12 10.13 21.41
C GLY A 388 15.28 9.12 20.27
N ARG A 389 14.42 9.11 19.27
CA ARG A 389 14.55 8.25 18.07
C ARG A 389 15.51 8.88 17.06
N ARG A 390 16.81 8.75 17.34
CA ARG A 390 17.88 9.32 16.51
C ARG A 390 17.77 8.84 15.05
N GLY A 391 17.94 9.78 14.11
CA GLY A 391 17.99 9.51 12.68
C GLY A 391 16.62 9.21 12.01
N VAL A 392 15.52 9.10 12.78
CA VAL A 392 14.15 8.96 12.25
C VAL A 392 13.22 10.06 12.74
N PHE A 393 13.36 10.54 13.98
CA PHE A 393 12.58 11.69 14.49
C PHE A 393 13.12 13.02 13.96
N ARG A 394 14.46 13.24 14.09
CA ARG A 394 15.19 14.37 13.51
C ARG A 394 16.37 13.84 12.75
N TRP A 395 16.63 14.38 11.58
CA TRP A 395 17.72 13.96 10.72
C TRP A 395 18.33 15.14 9.94
N HIS A 396 19.61 14.99 9.64
CA HIS A 396 20.39 15.87 8.79
C HIS A 396 21.13 15.02 7.76
N LYS A 397 20.98 15.34 6.50
CA LYS A 397 21.61 14.65 5.37
C LYS A 397 22.18 15.70 4.42
N THR A 398 23.39 15.48 3.96
CA THR A 398 24.03 16.29 2.92
C THR A 398 24.10 15.51 1.62
N ARG A 399 23.95 16.19 0.50
CA ARG A 399 24.08 15.58 -0.83
C ARG A 399 24.81 16.56 -1.75
N SER A 400 25.82 16.06 -2.50
CA SER A 400 26.54 16.87 -3.47
C SER A 400 25.63 17.22 -4.66
N ILE A 401 25.94 18.34 -5.35
CA ILE A 401 25.20 18.71 -6.57
C ILE A 401 25.32 17.62 -7.64
N LYS A 402 26.48 16.99 -7.74
CA LYS A 402 26.73 15.87 -8.67
C LYS A 402 25.80 14.70 -8.43
N ASP A 403 25.61 14.32 -7.17
CA ASP A 403 24.71 13.20 -6.83
C ASP A 403 23.25 13.57 -7.00
N LEU A 404 22.86 14.81 -6.64
CA LEU A 404 21.51 15.34 -6.88
C LEU A 404 21.16 15.38 -8.37
N ASN A 405 22.11 15.76 -9.23
CA ASN A 405 21.92 15.71 -10.67
C ASN A 405 21.63 14.28 -11.14
N LYS A 406 22.42 13.31 -10.65
CA LYS A 406 22.23 11.89 -10.99
C LYS A 406 20.87 11.35 -10.53
N ASP A 407 20.47 11.68 -9.30
CA ASP A 407 19.19 11.24 -8.73
C ASP A 407 18.02 11.80 -9.55
N LEU A 408 18.02 13.11 -9.80
CA LEU A 408 16.97 13.79 -10.56
C LEU A 408 16.93 13.34 -12.03
N GLN A 409 18.08 13.19 -12.72
CA GLN A 409 18.13 12.67 -14.08
C GLN A 409 17.53 11.26 -14.17
N LYS A 410 17.86 10.37 -13.22
CA LYS A 410 17.30 9.02 -13.16
C LYS A 410 15.77 9.06 -13.05
N TYR A 411 15.24 9.93 -12.20
CA TYR A 411 13.80 10.13 -12.03
C TYR A 411 13.14 10.68 -13.29
N LEU A 412 13.67 11.77 -13.86
CA LEU A 412 13.12 12.41 -15.06
C LEU A 412 13.15 11.50 -16.30
N LYS A 413 14.19 10.67 -16.44
CA LYS A 413 14.25 9.63 -17.50
C LYS A 413 13.16 8.57 -17.29
N LYS A 414 12.96 8.11 -16.06
CA LYS A 414 11.93 7.13 -15.72
C LYS A 414 10.51 7.67 -15.97
N THR A 415 10.31 8.97 -15.77
CA THR A 415 9.01 9.65 -15.98
C THR A 415 8.87 10.30 -17.36
N ARG A 416 9.84 10.09 -18.27
CA ARG A 416 9.85 10.65 -19.65
C ARG A 416 9.72 12.18 -19.68
N HIS A 417 10.28 12.85 -18.67
CA HIS A 417 10.19 14.30 -18.56
C HIS A 417 11.06 14.99 -19.62
N PRO A 418 10.61 16.10 -20.30
CA PRO A 418 11.38 16.79 -21.33
C PRO A 418 12.76 17.26 -20.89
N LEU A 419 12.93 17.63 -19.61
CA LEU A 419 14.21 18.09 -19.07
C LEU A 419 15.12 16.93 -18.60
N ALA A 420 14.87 15.68 -18.97
CA ALA A 420 15.62 14.52 -18.46
C ALA A 420 17.14 14.53 -18.75
N ASN A 421 17.58 15.32 -19.76
CA ASN A 421 18.97 15.41 -20.20
C ASN A 421 19.68 16.68 -19.69
N PHE A 422 19.16 17.35 -18.66
CA PHE A 422 19.85 18.48 -18.03
C PHE A 422 21.24 18.04 -17.49
N GLU A 423 22.19 18.95 -17.37
CA GLU A 423 23.53 18.66 -16.87
C GLU A 423 23.69 19.04 -15.39
N THR A 424 23.15 20.19 -14.99
CA THR A 424 23.30 20.66 -13.62
C THR A 424 22.08 21.37 -13.06
N ILE A 425 21.83 21.14 -11.76
CA ILE A 425 20.88 21.90 -10.95
C ILE A 425 21.53 23.23 -10.57
N LYS A 426 20.88 24.34 -10.90
CA LYS A 426 21.28 25.69 -10.53
C LYS A 426 20.76 26.10 -9.15
N SER A 427 19.52 25.73 -8.85
CA SER A 427 18.92 26.01 -7.55
C SER A 427 17.80 25.01 -7.20
N MET A 428 17.57 24.87 -5.91
CA MET A 428 16.40 24.17 -5.35
C MET A 428 15.83 25.00 -4.20
N GLU A 429 14.52 25.14 -4.16
CA GLU A 429 13.83 25.86 -3.09
C GLU A 429 12.47 25.23 -2.75
N VAL A 430 12.06 25.33 -1.48
CA VAL A 430 10.72 24.94 -1.05
C VAL A 430 9.75 26.04 -1.46
N PHE A 431 9.01 25.84 -2.55
CA PHE A 431 8.08 26.83 -3.09
C PHE A 431 6.78 26.89 -2.29
N ARG A 432 6.23 25.74 -1.88
CA ARG A 432 4.99 25.68 -1.10
C ARG A 432 5.04 24.56 -0.07
N ARG A 433 4.53 24.84 1.12
CA ARG A 433 4.45 23.95 2.25
C ARG A 433 3.02 23.93 2.80
N SER A 434 2.56 22.78 3.31
CA SER A 434 1.27 22.68 3.99
C SER A 434 1.34 23.27 5.40
N ARG A 435 0.17 23.48 6.01
CA ARG A 435 0.08 23.94 7.41
C ARG A 435 0.69 22.94 8.41
N SER A 436 0.75 21.65 8.06
CA SER A 436 1.45 20.61 8.83
C SER A 436 2.97 20.61 8.61
N GLY A 437 3.49 21.46 7.71
CA GLY A 437 4.90 21.58 7.40
C GLY A 437 5.42 20.66 6.29
N ARG A 438 4.59 19.86 5.64
CA ARG A 438 5.01 19.01 4.51
C ARG A 438 5.26 19.85 3.26
N ILE A 439 6.32 19.54 2.51
CA ILE A 439 6.58 20.20 1.23
C ILE A 439 5.53 19.73 0.22
N LEU A 440 4.71 20.65 -0.27
CA LEU A 440 3.74 20.43 -1.33
C LEU A 440 4.35 20.62 -2.71
N THR A 441 5.30 21.56 -2.83
CA THR A 441 5.99 21.84 -4.08
C THR A 441 7.44 22.22 -3.81
N LEU A 442 8.34 21.51 -4.45
CA LEU A 442 9.78 21.80 -4.51
C LEU A 442 10.09 22.32 -5.91
N ALA A 443 10.55 23.56 -6.03
CA ALA A 443 11.00 24.15 -7.28
C ALA A 443 12.48 23.83 -7.52
N ILE A 444 12.82 23.41 -8.73
CA ILE A 444 14.18 23.10 -9.16
C ILE A 444 14.47 23.86 -10.46
N GLU A 445 15.55 24.60 -10.48
CA GLU A 445 16.06 25.22 -11.69
C GLU A 445 17.28 24.46 -12.18
N THR A 446 17.27 24.08 -13.45
CA THR A 446 18.38 23.41 -14.13
C THR A 446 18.94 24.31 -15.23
N ASP A 447 20.02 23.87 -15.86
CA ASP A 447 20.57 24.53 -17.06
C ASP A 447 19.60 24.51 -18.26
N LEU A 448 18.69 23.52 -18.34
CA LEU A 448 17.71 23.42 -19.42
C LEU A 448 16.35 24.07 -19.10
N GLY A 449 16.07 24.43 -17.84
CA GLY A 449 14.80 25.03 -17.46
C GLY A 449 14.35 24.73 -16.05
N LYS A 450 13.13 25.16 -15.72
CA LYS A 450 12.53 25.01 -14.40
C LYS A 450 11.54 23.85 -14.38
N LEU A 451 11.51 23.11 -13.28
CA LEU A 451 10.54 22.07 -13.01
C LEU A 451 10.07 22.15 -11.57
N GLN A 452 8.96 21.48 -11.29
CA GLN A 452 8.41 21.35 -9.95
C GLN A 452 8.18 19.88 -9.64
N LEU A 453 8.58 19.48 -8.44
CA LEU A 453 8.23 18.17 -7.86
C LEU A 453 7.17 18.36 -6.79
N HIS A 454 6.16 17.50 -6.80
CA HIS A 454 5.01 17.61 -5.92
C HIS A 454 4.98 16.50 -4.87
N LYS A 455 4.75 16.87 -3.61
CA LYS A 455 4.43 15.93 -2.54
C LYS A 455 5.40 14.73 -2.51
N ASN A 456 4.89 13.52 -2.62
CA ASN A 456 5.69 12.30 -2.53
C ASN A 456 6.67 12.08 -3.71
N GLU A 457 6.49 12.79 -4.84
CA GLU A 457 7.45 12.76 -5.96
C GLU A 457 8.85 13.22 -5.52
N ILE A 458 8.92 14.18 -4.58
CA ILE A 458 10.17 14.69 -4.02
C ILE A 458 11.03 13.55 -3.46
N ARG A 459 10.40 12.60 -2.75
CA ARG A 459 11.08 11.41 -2.21
C ARG A 459 11.45 10.38 -3.28
N SER A 460 10.71 10.37 -4.38
CA SER A 460 10.99 9.47 -5.51
C SER A 460 12.12 10.00 -6.40
N ALA A 461 12.27 11.32 -6.46
CA ALA A 461 13.23 12.00 -7.33
C ALA A 461 14.60 12.24 -6.67
N LEU A 462 14.65 12.38 -5.34
CA LEU A 462 15.84 12.72 -4.58
C LEU A 462 16.07 11.70 -3.47
N GLU A 463 17.29 11.20 -3.31
CA GLU A 463 17.60 10.14 -2.35
C GLU A 463 17.66 10.59 -0.88
N PRO A 464 18.12 11.83 -0.50
CA PRO A 464 18.34 12.10 0.91
C PRO A 464 17.07 12.17 1.78
N PRO A 465 15.90 12.69 1.33
CA PRO A 465 14.79 12.95 2.24
C PRO A 465 14.09 11.66 2.68
N ARG A 466 14.04 11.47 4.00
CA ARG A 466 13.27 10.37 4.62
C ARG A 466 11.77 10.61 4.66
N SER A 467 11.38 11.88 4.52
CA SER A 467 10.00 12.38 4.50
C SER A 467 9.97 13.68 3.68
N THR A 468 8.80 14.25 3.44
CA THR A 468 8.65 15.61 2.87
C THR A 468 8.69 16.72 3.94
N PHE A 469 9.07 16.38 5.18
CA PHE A 469 9.10 17.28 6.33
C PHE A 469 10.52 17.77 6.62
N PHE A 470 11.05 18.63 5.72
CA PHE A 470 12.42 19.15 5.81
C PHE A 470 12.53 20.55 5.23
N TYR A 471 13.66 21.23 5.50
CA TYR A 471 14.09 22.43 4.79
C TYR A 471 15.44 22.20 4.14
N LEU A 472 15.76 23.04 3.16
CA LEU A 472 17.00 23.01 2.42
C LEU A 472 17.95 24.11 2.90
N GLN A 473 19.24 23.79 2.98
CA GLN A 473 20.29 24.74 3.17
C GLN A 473 21.35 24.53 2.09
N PRO A 474 21.55 25.52 1.20
CA PRO A 474 22.58 25.41 0.16
C PRO A 474 23.97 25.34 0.77
N MET A 475 24.84 24.56 0.18
CA MET A 475 26.26 24.44 0.53
C MET A 475 27.10 24.96 -0.64
N TYR A 476 28.10 25.76 -0.32
CA TYR A 476 28.99 26.37 -1.30
C TYR A 476 30.42 25.89 -1.07
N ASN A 477 31.20 25.79 -2.15
CA ASN A 477 32.65 25.58 -2.08
C ASN A 477 33.40 26.89 -1.77
N ASP A 478 34.71 26.80 -1.63
CA ASP A 478 35.57 27.95 -1.34
C ASP A 478 35.48 29.05 -2.41
N SER A 479 35.16 28.69 -3.65
CA SER A 479 34.91 29.62 -4.77
C SER A 479 33.49 30.18 -4.79
N LYS A 480 32.69 30.01 -3.73
CA LYS A 480 31.29 30.45 -3.61
C LYS A 480 30.34 29.82 -4.65
N GLN A 481 30.71 28.73 -5.28
CA GLN A 481 29.85 28.00 -6.21
C GLN A 481 29.01 26.99 -5.45
N LEU A 482 27.75 26.80 -5.87
CA LEU A 482 26.86 25.80 -5.28
C LEU A 482 27.45 24.39 -5.43
N ASN A 483 27.73 23.73 -4.30
CA ASN A 483 28.34 22.41 -4.23
C ASN A 483 27.37 21.31 -3.80
N GLY A 484 26.21 21.67 -3.27
CA GLY A 484 25.19 20.73 -2.80
C GLY A 484 24.16 21.35 -1.88
N TYR A 485 23.41 20.49 -1.22
CA TYR A 485 22.42 20.90 -0.23
C TYR A 485 22.49 20.04 1.03
N ALA A 486 22.26 20.66 2.17
CA ALA A 486 21.89 19.99 3.40
C ALA A 486 20.36 19.93 3.48
N PHE A 487 19.85 18.75 3.73
CA PHE A 487 18.45 18.43 4.01
C PHE A 487 18.30 18.26 5.51
N ILE A 488 17.55 19.13 6.16
CA ILE A 488 17.38 19.16 7.62
C ILE A 488 15.90 19.00 7.93
N GLY A 489 15.55 17.91 8.58
CA GLY A 489 14.14 17.57 8.74
C GLY A 489 13.81 16.59 9.84
N GLY A 490 12.60 16.09 9.80
CA GLY A 490 12.07 15.13 10.74
C GLY A 490 11.13 14.12 10.09
N GLY A 491 10.89 13.00 10.80
CA GLY A 491 10.00 11.96 10.35
C GLY A 491 10.64 10.97 9.37
N PHE A 492 10.08 9.77 9.33
CA PHE A 492 10.46 8.70 8.40
C PHE A 492 9.21 8.02 7.86
N GLY A 493 8.93 8.23 6.59
CA GLY A 493 7.72 7.80 5.89
C GLY A 493 6.87 8.99 5.44
N HIS A 494 5.61 8.74 5.14
CA HIS A 494 4.66 9.78 4.70
C HIS A 494 4.17 10.67 5.84
N GLY A 495 4.15 10.16 7.08
CA GLY A 495 3.76 10.89 8.28
C GLY A 495 2.25 11.08 8.45
N VAL A 496 1.41 10.42 7.68
CA VAL A 496 -0.06 10.45 7.78
C VAL A 496 -0.52 9.33 8.71
N GLY A 497 -1.49 9.61 9.58
CA GLY A 497 -2.06 8.66 10.52
C GLY A 497 -1.11 8.29 11.65
N LEU A 498 -1.07 7.02 12.07
CA LEU A 498 -0.36 6.58 13.25
C LEU A 498 1.17 6.63 13.09
N SER A 499 1.85 7.23 14.10
CA SER A 499 3.28 7.06 14.31
C SER A 499 3.56 5.76 15.08
N GLN A 500 4.27 4.82 14.48
CA GLN A 500 4.65 3.57 15.15
C GLN A 500 5.46 3.85 16.43
N TYR A 501 6.52 4.67 16.34
CA TYR A 501 7.30 5.04 17.53
C TYR A 501 6.58 5.98 18.48
N GLY A 502 5.67 6.82 17.98
CA GLY A 502 4.81 7.64 18.81
C GLY A 502 3.87 6.79 19.66
N SER A 503 3.25 5.78 19.06
CA SER A 503 2.39 4.82 19.77
C SER A 503 3.12 4.05 20.87
N TYR A 504 4.43 3.77 20.71
CA TYR A 504 5.23 3.15 21.76
C TYR A 504 5.31 4.01 23.03
N ASN A 505 5.51 5.33 22.84
CA ASN A 505 5.58 6.23 23.98
C ASN A 505 4.23 6.36 24.69
N LEU A 506 3.15 6.52 23.91
CA LEU A 506 1.78 6.60 24.47
C LEU A 506 1.43 5.33 25.25
N ALA A 507 1.74 4.14 24.70
CA ALA A 507 1.54 2.87 25.40
C ALA A 507 2.36 2.76 26.69
N LYS A 508 3.63 3.24 26.70
CA LYS A 508 4.47 3.30 27.91
C LYS A 508 3.92 4.27 28.97
N LEU A 509 3.20 5.30 28.55
CA LEU A 509 2.47 6.23 29.42
C LEU A 509 1.13 5.67 29.93
N GLY A 510 0.82 4.40 29.62
CA GLY A 510 -0.38 3.71 30.08
C GLY A 510 -1.61 3.89 29.18
N TRP A 511 -1.46 4.43 27.96
CA TRP A 511 -2.58 4.58 27.04
C TRP A 511 -2.98 3.21 26.47
N SER A 512 -4.30 2.97 26.42
CA SER A 512 -4.87 1.81 25.75
C SER A 512 -4.79 1.94 24.22
N ALA A 513 -4.89 0.82 23.50
CA ALA A 513 -4.98 0.81 22.04
C ALA A 513 -6.10 1.74 21.52
N LYS A 514 -7.27 1.74 22.20
CA LYS A 514 -8.38 2.63 21.86
C LYS A 514 -8.01 4.12 21.97
N GLN A 515 -7.32 4.52 23.03
CA GLN A 515 -6.87 5.91 23.21
C GLN A 515 -5.81 6.30 22.19
N ILE A 516 -4.87 5.38 21.87
CA ILE A 516 -3.85 5.60 20.85
C ILE A 516 -4.51 5.80 19.47
N LEU A 517 -5.46 4.95 19.10
CA LEU A 517 -6.16 5.07 17.82
C LEU A 517 -7.01 6.33 17.73
N ALA A 518 -7.74 6.68 18.77
CA ALA A 518 -8.52 7.93 18.83
C ALA A 518 -7.64 9.19 18.73
N PHE A 519 -6.39 9.12 19.19
CA PHE A 519 -5.43 10.22 19.09
C PHE A 519 -4.95 10.44 17.63
N TYR A 520 -4.60 9.36 16.92
CA TYR A 520 -4.08 9.47 15.55
C TYR A 520 -5.17 9.51 14.47
N TYR A 521 -6.37 9.02 14.78
CA TYR A 521 -7.54 9.00 13.90
C TYR A 521 -8.76 9.57 14.63
N PRO A 522 -8.81 10.89 14.81
CA PRO A 522 -9.93 11.52 15.51
C PRO A 522 -11.26 11.23 14.80
N ASN A 523 -12.34 11.16 15.59
CA ASN A 523 -13.72 10.92 15.13
C ASN A 523 -13.96 9.55 14.48
N THR A 524 -13.07 8.59 14.68
CA THR A 524 -13.25 7.20 14.22
C THR A 524 -13.77 6.31 15.34
N GLU A 525 -14.38 5.20 14.97
CA GLU A 525 -14.92 4.20 15.87
C GLU A 525 -14.26 2.84 15.65
N ILE A 526 -13.94 2.12 16.74
CA ILE A 526 -13.54 0.73 16.69
C ILE A 526 -14.81 -0.11 16.75
N LYS A 527 -15.06 -0.90 15.70
CA LYS A 527 -16.23 -1.79 15.59
C LYS A 527 -15.80 -3.22 15.28
N PRO A 528 -16.59 -4.22 15.72
CA PRO A 528 -16.51 -5.56 15.14
C PRO A 528 -16.84 -5.50 13.65
N LEU A 529 -16.11 -6.27 12.84
CA LEU A 529 -16.41 -6.42 11.43
C LEU A 529 -17.71 -7.20 11.26
N ASP A 530 -18.66 -6.62 10.56
CA ASP A 530 -19.93 -7.23 10.21
C ASP A 530 -20.38 -6.86 8.79
N ASP A 531 -21.52 -7.40 8.34
CA ASP A 531 -22.04 -7.20 6.98
C ASP A 531 -22.52 -5.76 6.71
N THR A 532 -22.61 -4.90 7.73
CA THR A 532 -23.03 -3.48 7.57
C THR A 532 -21.88 -2.56 7.27
N ILE A 533 -20.63 -2.99 7.54
CA ILE A 533 -19.45 -2.19 7.32
C ILE A 533 -19.10 -2.16 5.84
N VAL A 534 -19.00 -0.96 5.29
CA VAL A 534 -18.59 -0.73 3.91
C VAL A 534 -17.05 -0.73 3.84
N PHE A 535 -16.47 -1.58 3.00
CA PHE A 535 -15.02 -1.65 2.84
C PHE A 535 -14.49 -0.47 2.01
N TRP A 536 -15.24 -0.11 0.97
CA TRP A 536 -14.92 0.99 0.07
C TRP A 536 -16.18 1.52 -0.59
N ARG A 537 -16.36 2.86 -0.62
CA ARG A 537 -17.38 3.52 -1.45
C ARG A 537 -16.71 4.13 -2.67
N ASP A 538 -17.23 3.85 -3.83
CA ASP A 538 -16.82 4.60 -5.02
C ASP A 538 -17.26 6.06 -4.87
N THR A 539 -16.34 7.00 -5.08
CA THR A 539 -16.62 8.43 -4.96
C THR A 539 -17.27 9.03 -6.22
N LEU A 540 -17.57 8.19 -7.21
CA LEU A 540 -18.29 8.63 -8.39
C LEU A 540 -19.77 8.85 -8.03
N PRO A 541 -20.39 9.99 -8.40
CA PRO A 541 -21.84 10.17 -8.24
C PRO A 541 -22.60 9.11 -9.03
N GLU A 542 -23.65 8.54 -8.45
CA GLU A 542 -24.53 7.53 -9.06
C GLU A 542 -25.23 7.99 -10.36
N SER A 543 -25.03 9.24 -10.79
CA SER A 543 -25.75 9.88 -11.91
C SER A 543 -25.29 9.51 -13.31
N ILE A 544 -24.38 8.54 -13.50
CA ILE A 544 -23.90 8.12 -14.84
C ILE A 544 -24.34 6.69 -15.21
N SER A 545 -25.06 5.99 -14.35
CA SER A 545 -25.50 4.61 -14.63
C SER A 545 -26.91 4.49 -15.29
N SER A 546 -27.50 5.59 -15.72
CA SER A 546 -28.78 5.54 -16.43
C SER A 546 -28.84 6.58 -17.56
N ASN A 547 -28.35 6.18 -18.74
CA ASN A 547 -28.94 6.51 -20.03
C ASN A 547 -28.36 5.61 -21.12
#